data_600c8c158ce6fc4c82b3eda7db06cb4a
#
_entry.id   600c8c158ce6fc4c82b3eda7db06cb4a
#
_cell.length_a   1.000
_cell.length_b   1.000
_cell.length_c   1.000
_cell.angle_alpha   90.00
_cell.angle_beta   90.00
_cell.angle_gamma   90.00
#
_symmetry.space_group_name_H-M   'P 1'
#
loop_
_entity.id
_entity.type
_entity.pdbx_description
1 polymer ?
#
loop_
_entity_poly.entity_id
_entity_poly.type
_entity_poly.pdbx_seq_one_letter_code
_entity_poly.pdbx_strand_id
1 'polypeptide(L)'
;MRAVHYFSARWEREARQGLRPPQTQEERDRNPPVTHPVLRTHPETGRRALYAGGFTIGIEGMPDAEAIELLDWIERWATQPRFVHRHVWQLHDLVFWDNRCAMHLATTYPETMRRHMHRTTIAGDAPFCRPLGESSLRESALSA
;
A
#
# COMPACT_ATOMS: atom_id res chain seq x y z
N MET A 1 4.05 16.13 -3.11
CA MET A 1 4.91 14.98 -3.47
C MET A 1 4.01 13.84 -3.93
N ARG A 2 4.34 13.21 -5.06
CA ARG A 2 3.60 12.09 -5.65
C ARG A 2 4.56 10.92 -5.85
N ALA A 3 4.12 9.73 -5.54
CA ALA A 3 4.89 8.51 -5.68
C ALA A 3 4.40 7.69 -6.88
N VAL A 4 5.32 7.05 -7.57
CA VAL A 4 5.03 6.15 -8.69
C VAL A 4 4.82 4.75 -8.13
N HIS A 5 3.64 4.21 -8.33
CA HIS A 5 3.27 2.87 -7.92
C HIS A 5 3.23 1.95 -9.12
N TYR A 6 3.84 0.77 -8.98
CA TYR A 6 3.85 -0.25 -10.02
C TYR A 6 3.60 -1.62 -9.42
N PHE A 7 2.42 -2.17 -9.67
CA PHE A 7 2.01 -3.46 -9.11
C PHE A 7 2.94 -4.60 -9.52
N SER A 8 3.46 -4.56 -10.73
CA SER A 8 4.36 -5.57 -11.27
C SER A 8 5.81 -5.46 -10.83
N ALA A 9 6.21 -4.41 -10.09
CA ALA A 9 7.58 -4.18 -9.66
C ALA A 9 8.20 -5.37 -8.93
N ARG A 10 7.43 -6.00 -8.04
CA ARG A 10 7.87 -7.20 -7.34
C ARG A 10 8.08 -8.37 -8.30
N TRP A 11 7.15 -8.60 -9.22
CA TRP A 11 7.25 -9.66 -10.22
C TRP A 11 8.51 -9.49 -11.08
N GLU A 12 8.75 -8.29 -11.58
CA GLU A 12 9.92 -8.01 -12.40
C GLU A 12 11.24 -8.24 -11.64
N ARG A 13 11.28 -7.86 -10.36
CA ARG A 13 12.44 -8.12 -9.52
C ARG A 13 12.66 -9.62 -9.34
N GLU A 14 11.64 -10.40 -9.04
CA GLU A 14 11.71 -11.85 -8.89
C GLU A 14 12.08 -12.54 -10.22
N ALA A 15 11.60 -12.04 -11.37
CA ALA A 15 11.96 -12.53 -12.68
C ALA A 15 13.45 -12.28 -13.01
N ARG A 16 13.98 -11.10 -12.65
CA ARG A 16 15.44 -10.82 -12.80
C ARG A 16 16.31 -11.74 -11.95
N GLN A 17 15.78 -12.23 -10.84
CA GLN A 17 16.44 -13.20 -9.96
C GLN A 17 16.26 -14.67 -10.38
N GLY A 18 15.53 -14.91 -11.48
CA GLY A 18 15.23 -16.25 -11.97
C GLY A 18 14.21 -17.03 -11.14
N LEU A 19 13.51 -16.38 -10.21
CA LEU A 19 12.53 -17.01 -9.31
C LEU A 19 11.18 -17.25 -9.98
N ARG A 20 10.94 -16.60 -11.13
CA ARG A 20 9.75 -16.79 -11.96
C ARG A 20 9.98 -16.34 -13.39
N PRO A 21 9.14 -16.74 -14.37
CA PRO A 21 9.22 -16.24 -15.73
C PRO A 21 8.94 -14.73 -15.81
N PRO A 22 9.55 -14.01 -16.77
CA PRO A 22 9.21 -12.62 -17.06
C PRO A 22 7.73 -12.47 -17.43
N GLN A 23 7.14 -11.30 -17.12
CA GLN A 23 5.81 -10.96 -17.60
C GLN A 23 5.81 -10.74 -19.12
N THR A 24 4.69 -11.11 -19.73
CA THR A 24 4.40 -10.75 -21.13
C THR A 24 4.13 -9.25 -21.25
N GLN A 25 4.18 -8.72 -22.47
CA GLN A 25 3.83 -7.32 -22.71
C GLN A 25 2.36 -7.05 -22.32
N GLU A 26 1.45 -7.95 -22.67
CA GLU A 26 0.04 -7.84 -22.33
C GLU A 26 -0.20 -7.76 -20.80
N GLU A 27 0.52 -8.55 -20.01
CA GLU A 27 0.42 -8.50 -18.55
C GLU A 27 0.95 -7.18 -17.96
N ARG A 28 2.00 -6.62 -18.55
CA ARG A 28 2.51 -5.27 -18.17
C ARG A 28 1.51 -4.18 -18.51
N ASP A 29 0.90 -4.25 -19.70
CA ASP A 29 -0.05 -3.24 -20.17
C ASP A 29 -1.36 -3.23 -19.38
N ARG A 30 -1.73 -4.36 -18.77
CA ARG A 30 -2.90 -4.43 -17.86
C ARG A 30 -2.73 -3.64 -16.56
N ASN A 31 -1.49 -3.46 -16.11
CA ASN A 31 -1.20 -2.80 -14.84
C ASN A 31 -0.03 -1.81 -15.02
N PRO A 32 -0.23 -0.73 -15.78
CA PRO A 32 0.81 0.26 -15.99
C PRO A 32 1.15 0.98 -14.67
N PRO A 33 2.34 1.57 -14.56
CA PRO A 33 2.66 2.43 -13.42
C PRO A 33 1.65 3.57 -13.29
N VAL A 34 1.26 3.88 -12.07
CA VAL A 34 0.33 4.98 -11.75
C VAL A 34 0.92 5.88 -10.68
N THR A 35 0.56 7.16 -10.69
CA THR A 35 1.09 8.13 -9.72
C THR A 35 0.02 8.53 -8.72
N HIS A 36 0.35 8.42 -7.42
CA HIS A 36 -0.53 8.78 -6.31
C HIS A 36 0.16 9.70 -5.31
N PRO A 37 -0.59 10.48 -4.51
CA PRO A 37 -0.02 11.26 -3.41
C PRO A 37 0.69 10.34 -2.40
N VAL A 38 1.90 10.73 -1.94
CA VAL A 38 2.60 10.04 -0.83
C VAL A 38 1.82 10.12 0.47
N LEU A 39 1.12 11.24 0.70
CA LEU A 39 0.16 11.41 1.79
C LEU A 39 -1.25 11.35 1.22
N ARG A 40 -1.99 10.35 1.62
CA ARG A 40 -3.38 10.18 1.25
C ARG A 40 -4.30 10.69 2.34
N THR A 41 -5.35 11.43 1.98
CA THR A 41 -6.44 11.77 2.89
C THR A 41 -7.47 10.65 2.87
N HIS A 42 -7.81 10.13 4.05
CA HIS A 42 -8.88 9.14 4.17
C HIS A 42 -10.23 9.82 3.94
N PRO A 43 -11.06 9.34 3.02
CA PRO A 43 -12.27 10.06 2.59
C PRO A 43 -13.31 10.26 3.68
N GLU A 44 -13.44 9.31 4.60
CA GLU A 44 -14.45 9.35 5.66
C GLU A 44 -13.96 10.08 6.92
N THR A 45 -12.71 9.84 7.32
CA THR A 45 -12.18 10.39 8.57
C THR A 45 -11.43 11.69 8.41
N GLY A 46 -11.03 12.04 7.17
CA GLY A 46 -10.18 13.19 6.87
C GLY A 46 -8.73 13.05 7.37
N ARG A 47 -8.39 11.98 8.07
CA ARG A 47 -7.03 11.73 8.57
C ARG A 47 -6.08 11.46 7.41
N ARG A 48 -4.81 11.83 7.61
CA ARG A 48 -3.75 11.55 6.63
C ARG A 48 -3.05 10.25 6.96
N ALA A 49 -2.78 9.47 5.91
CA ALA A 49 -1.99 8.26 5.98
C ALA A 49 -0.86 8.32 4.95
N LEU A 50 0.28 7.72 5.27
CA LEU A 50 1.33 7.45 4.31
C LEU A 50 0.80 6.43 3.28
N TYR A 51 0.97 6.77 2.01
CA TYR A 51 0.56 5.90 0.89
C TYR A 51 1.77 5.62 0.01
N ALA A 52 2.76 4.99 0.61
CA ALA A 52 3.97 4.48 -0.03
C ALA A 52 4.33 3.15 0.65
N GLY A 53 4.72 2.16 -0.12
CA GLY A 53 5.05 0.82 0.39
C GLY A 53 5.66 -0.04 -0.71
N GLY A 54 5.66 -1.36 -0.56
CA GLY A 54 6.39 -2.32 -1.41
C GLY A 54 6.08 -2.31 -2.91
N PHE A 55 5.08 -1.57 -3.36
CA PHE A 55 4.77 -1.35 -4.78
C PHE A 55 5.20 0.04 -5.27
N THR A 56 5.80 0.86 -4.44
CA THR A 56 6.29 2.19 -4.79
C THR A 56 7.70 2.07 -5.35
N ILE A 57 7.93 2.61 -6.54
CA ILE A 57 9.20 2.45 -7.27
C ILE A 57 9.95 3.76 -7.46
N GLY A 58 9.34 4.90 -7.13
CA GLY A 58 9.96 6.20 -7.31
C GLY A 58 9.06 7.35 -6.86
N ILE A 59 9.57 8.55 -6.96
CA ILE A 59 8.88 9.81 -6.67
C ILE A 59 8.97 10.71 -7.89
N GLU A 60 7.84 11.24 -8.30
CA GLU A 60 7.74 12.11 -9.46
C GLU A 60 8.62 13.36 -9.32
N GLY A 61 9.50 13.57 -10.30
CA GLY A 61 10.42 14.73 -10.32
C GLY A 61 11.62 14.60 -9.39
N MET A 62 11.87 13.43 -8.79
CA MET A 62 13.03 13.19 -7.91
C MET A 62 13.99 12.19 -8.56
N PRO A 63 15.31 12.37 -8.48
CA PRO A 63 16.29 11.38 -8.92
C PRO A 63 16.09 10.03 -8.22
N ASP A 64 16.27 8.92 -8.95
CA ASP A 64 15.99 7.57 -8.44
C ASP A 64 16.70 7.26 -7.12
N ALA A 65 17.96 7.63 -6.98
CA ALA A 65 18.73 7.36 -5.76
C ALA A 65 18.12 8.06 -4.53
N GLU A 66 17.72 9.33 -4.67
CA GLU A 66 17.09 10.09 -3.60
C GLU A 66 15.68 9.56 -3.29
N ALA A 67 14.93 9.19 -4.33
CA ALA A 67 13.60 8.62 -4.19
C ALA A 67 13.64 7.29 -3.42
N ILE A 68 14.59 6.41 -3.73
CA ILE A 68 14.78 5.12 -3.04
C ILE A 68 15.12 5.36 -1.57
N GLU A 69 16.08 6.25 -1.28
CA GLU A 69 16.47 6.55 0.09
C GLU A 69 15.30 7.08 0.93
N LEU A 70 14.50 8.00 0.37
CA LEU A 70 13.33 8.55 1.02
C LEU A 70 12.24 7.49 1.23
N LEU A 71 11.97 6.64 0.24
CA LEU A 71 10.98 5.57 0.33
C LEU A 71 11.37 4.54 1.39
N ASP A 72 12.64 4.16 1.46
CA ASP A 72 13.18 3.27 2.49
C ASP A 72 13.06 3.89 3.88
N TRP A 73 13.30 5.19 4.01
CA TRP A 73 13.10 5.91 5.27
C TRP A 73 11.63 5.90 5.69
N ILE A 74 10.71 6.20 4.76
CA ILE A 74 9.26 6.17 5.00
C ILE A 74 8.82 4.78 5.46
N GLU A 75 9.27 3.73 4.79
CA GLU A 75 8.92 2.35 5.15
C GLU A 75 9.43 1.98 6.54
N ARG A 76 10.71 2.26 6.83
CA ARG A 76 11.27 2.04 8.17
C ARG A 76 10.53 2.83 9.26
N TRP A 77 10.12 4.06 8.95
CA TRP A 77 9.36 4.86 9.91
C TRP A 77 7.96 4.29 10.14
N ALA A 78 7.26 3.91 9.07
CA ALA A 78 5.89 3.40 9.14
C ALA A 78 5.79 1.99 9.76
N THR A 79 6.87 1.21 9.71
CA THR A 79 6.92 -0.17 10.23
C THR A 79 7.55 -0.29 11.62
N GLN A 80 7.72 0.82 12.34
CA GLN A 80 8.17 0.77 13.73
C GLN A 80 7.19 -0.03 14.60
N PRO A 81 7.67 -0.76 15.63
CA PRO A 81 6.82 -1.64 16.45
C PRO A 81 5.56 -0.96 17.01
N ARG A 82 5.63 0.33 17.31
CA ARG A 82 4.49 1.12 17.82
C ARG A 82 3.35 1.30 16.83
N PHE A 83 3.59 1.05 15.53
CA PHE A 83 2.59 1.17 14.48
C PHE A 83 2.17 -0.20 13.92
N VAL A 84 2.79 -1.29 14.38
CA VAL A 84 2.56 -2.63 13.87
C VAL A 84 1.65 -3.40 14.79
N HIS A 85 0.53 -3.87 14.26
CA HIS A 85 -0.30 -4.88 14.91
C HIS A 85 0.01 -6.25 14.28
N ARG A 86 0.35 -7.23 15.11
CA ARG A 86 0.56 -8.60 14.66
C ARG A 86 -0.66 -9.45 15.03
N HIS A 87 -1.40 -9.86 14.02
CA HIS A 87 -2.50 -10.81 14.20
C HIS A 87 -1.99 -12.25 14.20
N VAL A 88 -2.37 -13.01 15.19
CA VAL A 88 -2.10 -14.46 15.30
C VAL A 88 -3.38 -15.20 14.95
N TRP A 89 -3.39 -15.81 13.76
CA TRP A 89 -4.56 -16.47 13.20
C TRP A 89 -5.04 -17.65 14.04
N GLN A 90 -6.34 -17.69 14.27
CA GLN A 90 -7.06 -18.85 14.80
C GLN A 90 -8.06 -19.38 13.75
N LEU A 91 -8.54 -20.60 13.96
CA LEU A 91 -9.54 -21.18 13.07
C LEU A 91 -10.83 -20.36 13.14
N HIS A 92 -11.40 -20.04 11.97
CA HIS A 92 -12.58 -19.19 11.78
C HIS A 92 -12.38 -17.68 12.01
N ASP A 93 -11.15 -17.22 12.18
CA ASP A 93 -10.90 -15.78 12.24
C ASP A 93 -11.30 -15.10 10.93
N LEU A 94 -12.00 -13.97 11.07
CA LEU A 94 -12.22 -12.99 10.01
C LEU A 94 -11.45 -11.72 10.34
N VAL A 95 -10.48 -11.35 9.49
CA VAL A 95 -9.71 -10.11 9.64
C VAL A 95 -10.09 -9.13 8.55
N PHE A 96 -10.49 -7.95 8.95
CA PHE A 96 -10.88 -6.88 8.06
C PHE A 96 -9.96 -5.66 8.29
N TRP A 97 -9.38 -5.12 7.21
CA TRP A 97 -8.55 -3.91 7.29
C TRP A 97 -8.80 -2.99 6.12
N ASP A 98 -8.52 -1.71 6.32
CA ASP A 98 -8.68 -0.67 5.32
C ASP A 98 -7.34 -0.42 4.59
N ASN A 99 -7.24 -0.85 3.34
CA ASN A 99 -6.05 -0.62 2.51
C ASN A 99 -5.79 0.88 2.22
N ARG A 100 -6.74 1.75 2.53
CA ARG A 100 -6.57 3.19 2.34
C ARG A 100 -5.62 3.81 3.36
N CYS A 101 -5.43 3.17 4.51
CA CYS A 101 -4.60 3.68 5.60
C CYS A 101 -3.73 2.63 6.29
N ALA A 102 -3.79 1.38 5.87
CA ALA A 102 -2.98 0.29 6.41
C ALA A 102 -2.17 -0.43 5.33
N MET A 103 -0.96 -0.84 5.69
CA MET A 103 -0.16 -1.81 4.96
C MET A 103 -0.25 -3.17 5.66
N HIS A 104 -0.07 -4.25 4.92
CA HIS A 104 -0.05 -5.58 5.50
C HIS A 104 1.08 -6.42 4.93
N LEU A 105 1.60 -7.30 5.77
CA LEU A 105 2.63 -8.27 5.41
C LEU A 105 2.21 -9.66 5.91
N ALA A 106 2.18 -10.63 5.01
CA ALA A 106 2.04 -12.03 5.39
C ALA A 106 3.41 -12.55 5.85
N THR A 107 3.48 -13.04 7.10
CA THR A 107 4.69 -13.68 7.60
C THR A 107 4.86 -15.09 7.01
N THR A 108 6.09 -15.57 6.98
CA THR A 108 6.39 -16.94 6.59
C THR A 108 5.77 -17.95 7.56
N TYR A 109 5.49 -19.13 7.07
CA TYR A 109 5.06 -20.28 7.85
C TYR A 109 5.79 -21.55 7.35
N PRO A 110 5.96 -22.57 8.19
CA PRO A 110 6.61 -23.82 7.77
C PRO A 110 5.87 -24.48 6.60
N GLU A 111 6.61 -24.92 5.58
CA GLU A 111 6.01 -25.61 4.41
C GLU A 111 5.26 -26.90 4.76
N THR A 112 5.59 -27.49 5.91
CA THR A 112 4.90 -28.66 6.46
C THR A 112 3.51 -28.35 7.00
N MET A 113 3.18 -27.07 7.19
CA MET A 113 1.87 -26.64 7.67
C MET A 113 0.93 -26.31 6.51
N ARG A 114 -0.26 -26.86 6.55
CA ARG A 114 -1.31 -26.51 5.61
C ARG A 114 -1.90 -25.14 5.98
N ARG A 115 -1.84 -24.19 5.06
CA ARG A 115 -2.48 -22.88 5.20
C ARG A 115 -3.45 -22.66 4.04
N HIS A 116 -4.72 -22.46 4.38
CA HIS A 116 -5.77 -22.15 3.42
C HIS A 116 -6.47 -20.86 3.85
N MET A 117 -6.40 -19.82 3.01
CA MET A 117 -6.93 -18.50 3.31
C MET A 117 -7.80 -18.04 2.14
N HIS A 118 -8.94 -17.45 2.45
CA HIS A 118 -9.77 -16.75 1.49
C HIS A 118 -9.57 -15.25 1.65
N ARG A 119 -9.51 -14.54 0.53
CA ARG A 119 -9.42 -13.08 0.53
C ARG A 119 -10.34 -12.49 -0.53
N THR A 120 -11.06 -11.47 -0.14
CA THR A 120 -11.79 -10.59 -1.05
C THR A 120 -11.33 -9.14 -0.86
N THR A 121 -11.52 -8.31 -1.88
CA THR A 121 -11.16 -6.89 -1.83
C THR A 121 -12.32 -6.09 -2.38
N ILE A 122 -12.73 -5.07 -1.62
CA ILE A 122 -13.75 -4.12 -2.04
C ILE A 122 -13.06 -3.02 -2.85
N ALA A 123 -13.63 -2.64 -3.98
CA ALA A 123 -13.15 -1.51 -4.77
C ALA A 123 -13.28 -0.21 -3.98
N GLY A 124 -12.33 0.68 -4.16
CA GLY A 124 -12.29 1.99 -3.50
C GLY A 124 -12.08 3.13 -4.49
N ASP A 125 -12.04 4.35 -3.96
CA ASP A 125 -11.84 5.56 -4.72
C ASP A 125 -10.36 5.81 -5.05
N ALA A 126 -10.13 6.64 -6.08
CA ALA A 126 -8.79 7.10 -6.40
C ALA A 126 -8.16 7.85 -5.21
N PRO A 127 -6.89 7.59 -4.88
CA PRO A 127 -6.20 8.29 -3.80
C PRO A 127 -6.10 9.80 -4.05
N PHE A 128 -6.42 10.61 -3.03
CA PHE A 128 -6.29 12.05 -3.07
C PHE A 128 -5.63 12.59 -1.80
N CYS A 129 -5.13 13.82 -1.85
CA CYS A 129 -4.61 14.55 -0.70
C CYS A 129 -5.23 15.94 -0.66
N ARG A 130 -5.86 16.30 0.47
CA ARG A 130 -6.34 17.66 0.70
C ARG A 130 -5.17 18.59 1.04
N PRO A 131 -5.19 19.85 0.60
CA PRO A 131 -4.22 20.84 1.01
C PRO A 131 -4.12 21.01 2.53
N LEU A 132 -2.96 21.47 3.00
CA LEU A 132 -2.79 21.84 4.41
C LEU A 132 -3.62 23.09 4.69
N GLY A 133 -4.46 23.07 5.70
CA GLY A 133 -5.31 24.20 6.11
C GLY A 133 -6.79 24.06 5.77
N GLU A 134 -7.19 23.12 4.93
CA GLU A 134 -8.61 22.80 4.77
C GLU A 134 -9.03 21.86 5.91
N SER A 135 -9.97 22.34 6.76
CA SER A 135 -10.56 21.56 7.86
C SER A 135 -11.23 20.31 7.32
N SER A 136 -10.92 19.16 7.91
CA SER A 136 -11.54 17.87 7.57
C SER A 136 -12.90 17.67 8.25
N LEU A 137 -13.34 18.63 9.02
CA LEU A 137 -14.65 18.58 9.65
C LEU A 137 -15.72 18.84 8.59
N ARG A 138 -16.23 17.79 7.97
CA ARG A 138 -17.64 17.84 7.59
C ARG A 138 -18.39 18.00 8.92
N GLU A 139 -18.91 19.16 9.16
CA GLU A 139 -20.01 19.31 10.07
C GLU A 139 -21.04 18.28 9.62
N SER A 140 -21.14 17.20 10.39
CA SER A 140 -22.27 16.32 10.27
C SER A 140 -23.49 17.20 10.56
N ALA A 141 -24.23 17.49 9.51
CA ALA A 141 -25.59 17.99 9.65
C ALA A 141 -26.38 16.88 10.36
N LEU A 142 -26.26 16.86 11.67
CA LEU A 142 -27.23 16.31 12.61
C LEU A 142 -28.02 17.48 13.08
N SER A 143 -29.01 17.88 12.29
CA SER A 143 -30.13 18.70 12.73
C SER A 143 -31.34 18.26 11.96
N ALA A 144 -32.23 17.67 12.70
CA ALA A 144 -33.65 17.47 12.68
C ALA A 144 -34.03 16.00 12.80
#